data_a5e79bc8ec98495b0717dfdf017ea10a
#
_entry.id   a5e79bc8ec98495b0717dfdf017ea10a
#
_cell.length_a   1.000
_cell.length_b   1.000
_cell.length_c   1.000
_cell.angle_alpha   90.00
_cell.angle_beta   90.00
_cell.angle_gamma   90.00
#
_symmetry.space_group_name_H-M   'P 1'
#
loop_
_entity.id
_entity.type
_entity.pdbx_description
1 polymer ?
#
loop_
_entity_poly.entity_id
_entity_poly.type
_entity_poly.pdbx_seq_one_letter_code
_entity_poly.pdbx_strand_id
1 'polypeptide(L)'
;MSSKRELVLKAFKGEAVDRVPVGFWHHFTTEEEWLKGFSNPEIIEKNLNGHKNFLHKVKPDFVKLMSDGYFAYPNPAIHKGLENISDLAGIEPLGADHPWITEQVELVKKIRAGFEEDIVAIYNIFAPVTYFKWLVGEVSGGDDLIANFIDQDAATLKKVLDTIGQDIASLSQRIINEAGADGIYLSVQSIQDARVSQEVYKQVIAPS
;
A
#
# COMPACT_ATOMS: atom_id res chain seq x y z
N MET A 1 22.41 -24.19 -10.37
CA MET A 1 22.01 -22.77 -10.12
C MET A 1 20.74 -22.82 -9.29
N SER A 2 20.68 -22.01 -8.24
CA SER A 2 19.45 -21.85 -7.44
C SER A 2 18.32 -21.30 -8.32
N SER A 3 17.08 -21.66 -8.00
CA SER A 3 15.92 -21.02 -8.64
C SER A 3 15.90 -19.51 -8.28
N LYS A 4 15.20 -18.69 -9.06
CA LYS A 4 15.03 -17.26 -8.73
C LYS A 4 14.43 -17.08 -7.33
N ARG A 5 13.43 -17.91 -7.00
CA ARG A 5 12.80 -17.88 -5.67
C ARG A 5 13.78 -18.20 -4.56
N GLU A 6 14.58 -19.26 -4.72
CA GLU A 6 15.60 -19.64 -3.72
C GLU A 6 16.66 -18.55 -3.54
N LEU A 7 17.14 -17.95 -4.64
CA LEU A 7 18.07 -16.83 -4.62
C LEU A 7 17.54 -15.66 -3.79
N VAL A 8 16.28 -15.25 -4.04
CA VAL A 8 15.65 -14.11 -3.35
C VAL A 8 15.43 -14.42 -1.87
N LEU A 9 14.92 -15.61 -1.54
CA LEU A 9 14.64 -15.98 -0.15
C LEU A 9 15.91 -16.10 0.68
N LYS A 10 17.01 -16.62 0.11
CA LYS A 10 18.33 -16.62 0.75
C LYS A 10 18.82 -15.20 1.01
N ALA A 11 18.75 -14.33 0.00
CA ALA A 11 19.16 -12.94 0.15
C ALA A 11 18.36 -12.22 1.25
N PHE A 12 17.05 -12.42 1.34
CA PHE A 12 16.21 -11.83 2.40
C PHE A 12 16.57 -12.34 3.80
N LYS A 13 17.10 -13.57 3.91
CA LYS A 13 17.61 -14.13 5.17
C LYS A 13 19.03 -13.71 5.51
N GLY A 14 19.70 -12.94 4.65
CA GLY A 14 21.11 -12.59 4.81
C GLY A 14 22.09 -13.76 4.56
N GLU A 15 21.63 -14.82 3.89
CA GLU A 15 22.45 -15.96 3.51
C GLU A 15 23.31 -15.63 2.28
N ALA A 16 24.44 -16.37 2.10
CA ALA A 16 25.28 -16.21 0.93
C ALA A 16 24.53 -16.63 -0.36
N VAL A 17 24.68 -15.81 -1.39
CA VAL A 17 24.07 -16.01 -2.71
C VAL A 17 25.11 -15.84 -3.82
N ASP A 18 24.89 -16.51 -4.95
CA ASP A 18 25.81 -16.46 -6.11
C ASP A 18 25.84 -15.09 -6.77
N ARG A 19 24.77 -14.34 -6.69
CA ARG A 19 24.61 -12.98 -7.21
C ARG A 19 23.52 -12.22 -6.46
N VAL A 20 23.51 -10.92 -6.55
CA VAL A 20 22.43 -10.07 -6.01
C VAL A 20 21.15 -10.32 -6.82
N PRO A 21 20.01 -10.62 -6.16
CA PRO A 21 18.74 -10.67 -6.84
C PRO A 21 18.31 -9.29 -7.31
N VAL A 22 17.69 -9.23 -8.48
CA VAL A 22 17.29 -7.97 -9.12
C VAL A 22 15.78 -7.94 -9.34
N GLY A 23 15.14 -6.89 -8.86
CA GLY A 23 13.74 -6.58 -9.09
C GLY A 23 13.58 -5.12 -9.48
N PHE A 24 12.61 -4.87 -10.34
CA PHE A 24 12.21 -3.51 -10.72
C PHE A 24 10.70 -3.39 -10.57
N TRP A 25 10.24 -2.17 -10.41
CA TRP A 25 8.83 -1.85 -10.43
C TRP A 25 8.62 -0.45 -11.03
N HIS A 26 7.47 -0.24 -11.60
CA HIS A 26 6.98 1.04 -12.07
C HIS A 26 5.46 1.01 -12.08
N HIS A 27 4.84 2.16 -12.17
CA HIS A 27 3.40 2.25 -12.33
C HIS A 27 2.98 1.84 -13.73
N PHE A 28 1.88 1.10 -13.84
CA PHE A 28 1.29 0.67 -15.11
C PHE A 28 0.19 1.61 -15.60
N THR A 29 -0.18 2.56 -14.76
CA THR A 29 -1.20 3.58 -14.99
C THR A 29 -0.62 4.96 -14.77
N THR A 30 -1.33 6.01 -15.20
CA THR A 30 -0.92 7.39 -14.96
C THR A 30 -1.24 7.84 -13.54
N GLU A 31 -0.62 8.93 -13.09
CA GLU A 31 -0.85 9.47 -11.74
C GLU A 31 -2.32 9.83 -11.51
N GLU A 32 -3.01 10.36 -12.53
CA GLU A 32 -4.43 10.68 -12.45
C GLU A 32 -5.34 9.46 -12.30
N GLU A 33 -4.83 8.26 -12.65
CA GLU A 33 -5.55 7.01 -12.57
C GLU A 33 -5.37 6.28 -11.23
N TRP A 34 -4.30 6.59 -10.46
CA TRP A 34 -3.95 5.83 -9.23
C TRP A 34 -5.07 5.74 -8.20
N LEU A 35 -5.92 6.76 -8.12
CA LEU A 35 -7.01 6.84 -7.14
C LEU A 35 -8.37 6.42 -7.70
N LYS A 36 -8.48 6.00 -8.97
CA LYS A 36 -9.75 5.89 -9.70
C LYS A 36 -10.14 4.47 -10.11
N GLY A 37 -9.51 3.44 -9.56
CA GLY A 37 -9.78 2.05 -9.95
C GLY A 37 -11.23 1.62 -9.74
N PHE A 38 -11.86 2.07 -8.64
CA PHE A 38 -13.27 1.77 -8.37
C PHE A 38 -14.25 2.43 -9.35
N SER A 39 -13.91 3.62 -9.85
CA SER A 39 -14.75 4.36 -10.78
C SER A 39 -14.49 4.00 -12.25
N ASN A 40 -13.37 3.36 -12.54
CA ASN A 40 -12.98 2.97 -13.90
C ASN A 40 -12.28 1.60 -13.92
N PRO A 41 -12.99 0.52 -14.23
CA PRO A 41 -12.44 -0.83 -14.30
C PRO A 41 -11.31 -1.00 -15.33
N GLU A 42 -11.24 -0.16 -16.38
CA GLU A 42 -10.16 -0.21 -17.37
C GLU A 42 -8.77 0.05 -16.74
N ILE A 43 -8.72 0.81 -15.63
CA ILE A 43 -7.50 1.07 -14.89
C ILE A 43 -6.96 -0.23 -14.29
N ILE A 44 -7.83 -1.07 -13.75
CA ILE A 44 -7.46 -2.36 -13.18
C ILE A 44 -7.00 -3.33 -14.29
N GLU A 45 -7.64 -3.30 -15.44
CA GLU A 45 -7.19 -4.08 -16.61
C GLU A 45 -5.82 -3.60 -17.12
N LYS A 46 -5.54 -2.29 -17.13
CA LYS A 46 -4.21 -1.75 -17.46
C LYS A 46 -3.16 -2.27 -16.46
N ASN A 47 -3.45 -2.24 -15.16
CA ASN A 47 -2.57 -2.75 -14.12
C ASN A 47 -2.27 -4.24 -14.34
N LEU A 48 -3.29 -5.07 -14.52
CA LEU A 48 -3.15 -6.52 -14.77
C LEU A 48 -2.30 -6.81 -16.01
N ASN A 49 -2.61 -6.17 -17.13
CA ASN A 49 -1.89 -6.34 -18.38
C ASN A 49 -0.46 -5.80 -18.29
N GLY A 50 -0.26 -4.72 -17.56
CA GLY A 50 1.04 -4.15 -17.25
C GLY A 50 1.96 -5.15 -16.54
N HIS A 51 1.48 -5.80 -15.48
CA HIS A 51 2.22 -6.84 -14.77
C HIS A 51 2.58 -8.01 -15.68
N LYS A 52 1.61 -8.52 -16.46
CA LYS A 52 1.83 -9.62 -17.39
C LYS A 52 2.94 -9.30 -18.40
N ASN A 53 2.84 -8.13 -19.03
CA ASN A 53 3.84 -7.68 -20.00
C ASN A 53 5.21 -7.47 -19.38
N PHE A 54 5.26 -6.89 -18.17
CA PHE A 54 6.49 -6.67 -17.43
C PHE A 54 7.21 -7.97 -17.12
N LEU A 55 6.51 -8.93 -16.54
CA LEU A 55 7.06 -10.23 -16.19
C LEU A 55 7.61 -10.97 -17.42
N HIS A 56 6.85 -10.97 -18.51
CA HIS A 56 7.27 -11.63 -19.76
C HIS A 56 8.52 -10.97 -20.38
N LYS A 57 8.61 -9.64 -20.39
CA LYS A 57 9.68 -8.90 -21.05
C LYS A 57 10.94 -8.74 -20.19
N VAL A 58 10.76 -8.42 -18.89
CA VAL A 58 11.87 -8.07 -17.99
C VAL A 58 12.45 -9.29 -17.29
N LYS A 59 11.63 -10.29 -16.97
CA LYS A 59 12.01 -11.54 -16.28
C LYS A 59 12.81 -11.29 -14.99
N PRO A 60 12.31 -10.45 -14.06
CA PRO A 60 13.00 -10.10 -12.82
C PRO A 60 13.16 -11.33 -11.93
N ASP A 61 14.02 -11.24 -10.89
CA ASP A 61 14.16 -12.31 -9.89
C ASP A 61 13.00 -12.30 -8.88
N PHE A 62 12.48 -11.13 -8.57
CA PHE A 62 11.28 -10.92 -7.76
C PHE A 62 10.46 -9.75 -8.30
N VAL A 63 9.20 -9.69 -7.94
CA VAL A 63 8.29 -8.64 -8.40
C VAL A 63 7.59 -7.94 -7.24
N LYS A 64 7.51 -6.62 -7.31
CA LYS A 64 6.62 -5.81 -6.50
C LYS A 64 5.32 -5.67 -7.29
N LEU A 65 4.25 -6.26 -6.78
CA LEU A 65 2.91 -6.15 -7.35
C LEU A 65 2.34 -4.78 -6.99
N MET A 66 2.06 -3.97 -8.02
CA MET A 66 1.57 -2.61 -7.85
C MET A 66 0.06 -2.59 -7.65
N SER A 67 -0.39 -1.76 -6.72
CA SER A 67 -1.81 -1.56 -6.41
C SER A 67 -2.42 -0.35 -7.13
N ASP A 68 -1.89 -0.01 -8.32
CA ASP A 68 -2.38 1.12 -9.12
C ASP A 68 -3.90 1.02 -9.32
N GLY A 69 -4.59 2.11 -9.08
CA GLY A 69 -6.05 2.18 -9.08
C GLY A 69 -6.68 2.07 -7.69
N TYR A 70 -5.97 1.51 -6.70
CA TYR A 70 -6.46 1.32 -5.32
C TYR A 70 -5.77 2.21 -4.27
N PHE A 71 -5.16 3.32 -4.67
CA PHE A 71 -4.50 4.23 -3.74
C PHE A 71 -5.48 5.10 -2.93
N ALA A 72 -6.74 5.18 -3.33
CA ALA A 72 -7.77 5.78 -2.50
C ALA A 72 -8.27 4.78 -1.45
N TYR A 73 -8.11 5.12 -0.17
CA TYR A 73 -8.76 4.39 0.92
C TYR A 73 -10.19 4.93 1.07
N PRO A 74 -11.24 4.16 0.77
CA PRO A 74 -12.57 4.71 0.51
C PRO A 74 -13.45 4.87 1.77
N ASN A 75 -12.88 5.35 2.87
CA ASN A 75 -13.68 5.64 4.06
C ASN A 75 -14.43 6.97 3.86
N PRO A 76 -15.78 6.98 3.90
CA PRO A 76 -16.59 8.16 3.58
C PRO A 76 -16.42 9.31 4.59
N ALA A 77 -15.91 9.04 5.79
CA ALA A 77 -15.65 10.07 6.79
C ALA A 77 -14.41 10.91 6.45
N ILE A 78 -13.46 10.36 5.68
CA ILE A 78 -12.21 11.03 5.33
C ILE A 78 -12.37 11.68 3.95
N HIS A 79 -12.24 13.00 3.89
CA HIS A 79 -12.41 13.73 2.63
C HIS A 79 -11.48 14.92 2.52
N LYS A 80 -11.26 15.37 1.29
CA LYS A 80 -10.49 16.59 1.02
C LYS A 80 -11.22 17.80 1.65
N GLY A 81 -10.45 18.66 2.32
CA GLY A 81 -10.99 19.83 3.03
C GLY A 81 -11.46 19.54 4.45
N LEU A 82 -11.11 18.37 5.02
CA LEU A 82 -11.25 18.14 6.46
C LEU A 82 -10.44 19.18 7.24
N GLU A 83 -11.10 19.96 8.10
CA GLU A 83 -10.47 21.03 8.90
C GLU A 83 -10.21 20.62 10.36
N ASN A 84 -11.08 19.77 10.92
CA ASN A 84 -11.03 19.37 12.32
C ASN A 84 -10.90 17.86 12.46
N ILE A 85 -9.83 17.39 13.08
CA ILE A 85 -9.62 15.94 13.29
C ILE A 85 -10.69 15.34 14.23
N SER A 86 -11.28 16.12 15.12
CA SER A 86 -12.36 15.70 16.01
C SER A 86 -13.60 15.21 15.28
N ASP A 87 -13.84 15.65 14.02
CA ASP A 87 -14.94 15.18 13.19
C ASP A 87 -14.81 13.68 12.85
N LEU A 88 -13.60 13.13 12.98
CA LEU A 88 -13.29 11.71 12.80
C LEU A 88 -13.27 10.90 14.10
N ALA A 89 -13.67 11.46 15.25
CA ALA A 89 -13.62 10.74 16.54
C ALA A 89 -14.45 9.45 16.55
N GLY A 90 -15.50 9.36 15.70
CA GLY A 90 -16.36 8.20 15.50
C GLY A 90 -16.02 7.32 14.30
N ILE A 91 -14.82 7.47 13.71
CA ILE A 91 -14.44 6.67 12.54
C ILE A 91 -14.43 5.17 12.85
N GLU A 92 -14.96 4.38 11.93
CA GLU A 92 -14.97 2.92 11.98
C GLU A 92 -14.22 2.34 10.77
N PRO A 93 -13.63 1.13 10.89
CA PRO A 93 -12.98 0.46 9.77
C PRO A 93 -13.99 0.10 8.68
N LEU A 94 -13.51 -0.08 7.46
CA LEU A 94 -14.32 -0.55 6.31
C LEU A 94 -14.83 -1.98 6.54
N GLY A 95 -14.02 -2.81 7.20
CA GLY A 95 -14.27 -4.22 7.43
C GLY A 95 -13.72 -5.14 6.32
N ALA A 96 -13.46 -6.39 6.71
CA ALA A 96 -12.73 -7.36 5.89
C ALA A 96 -13.39 -7.71 4.54
N ASP A 97 -14.72 -7.54 4.43
CA ASP A 97 -15.48 -7.87 3.23
C ASP A 97 -15.72 -6.65 2.31
N HIS A 98 -15.18 -5.50 2.67
CA HIS A 98 -15.33 -4.30 1.85
C HIS A 98 -14.67 -4.47 0.47
N PRO A 99 -15.26 -3.95 -0.63
CA PRO A 99 -14.73 -4.07 -1.99
C PRO A 99 -13.27 -3.62 -2.14
N TRP A 100 -12.86 -2.59 -1.40
CA TRP A 100 -11.45 -2.14 -1.39
C TRP A 100 -10.46 -3.25 -0.99
N ILE A 101 -10.87 -4.19 -0.14
CA ILE A 101 -10.06 -5.34 0.25
C ILE A 101 -10.25 -6.48 -0.75
N THR A 102 -11.50 -6.86 -1.02
CA THR A 102 -11.82 -8.05 -1.83
C THR A 102 -11.35 -7.94 -3.27
N GLU A 103 -11.48 -6.77 -3.89
CA GLU A 103 -11.04 -6.54 -5.27
C GLU A 103 -9.52 -6.54 -5.41
N GLN A 104 -8.79 -6.03 -4.43
CA GLN A 104 -7.32 -6.13 -4.41
C GLN A 104 -6.85 -7.57 -4.26
N VAL A 105 -7.51 -8.38 -3.44
CA VAL A 105 -7.25 -9.82 -3.32
C VAL A 105 -7.46 -10.52 -4.68
N GLU A 106 -8.56 -10.23 -5.36
CA GLU A 106 -8.84 -10.78 -6.68
C GLU A 106 -7.85 -10.30 -7.77
N LEU A 107 -7.43 -9.04 -7.72
CA LEU A 107 -6.38 -8.52 -8.60
C LEU A 107 -5.09 -9.33 -8.44
N VAL A 108 -4.62 -9.53 -7.21
CA VAL A 108 -3.39 -10.29 -6.94
C VAL A 108 -3.51 -11.74 -7.37
N LYS A 109 -4.66 -12.41 -7.14
CA LYS A 109 -4.93 -13.77 -7.65
C LYS A 109 -4.78 -13.84 -9.17
N LYS A 110 -5.39 -12.89 -9.89
CA LYS A 110 -5.31 -12.82 -11.36
C LYS A 110 -3.89 -12.59 -11.86
N ILE A 111 -3.13 -11.71 -11.21
CA ILE A 111 -1.73 -11.46 -11.57
C ILE A 111 -0.91 -12.73 -11.34
N ARG A 112 -1.04 -13.36 -10.16
CA ARG A 112 -0.30 -14.58 -9.79
C ARG A 112 -0.61 -15.75 -10.73
N ALA A 113 -1.87 -15.92 -11.13
CA ALA A 113 -2.27 -16.96 -12.09
C ALA A 113 -1.60 -16.82 -13.47
N GLY A 114 -1.11 -15.63 -13.81
CA GLY A 114 -0.37 -15.36 -15.04
C GLY A 114 1.15 -15.56 -14.95
N PHE A 115 1.69 -16.03 -13.81
CA PHE A 115 3.11 -16.26 -13.67
C PHE A 115 3.54 -17.53 -14.40
N GLU A 116 4.57 -17.42 -15.23
CA GLU A 116 5.19 -18.54 -15.94
C GLU A 116 6.32 -19.20 -15.14
N GLU A 117 6.87 -18.47 -14.16
CA GLU A 117 7.98 -18.90 -13.31
C GLU A 117 7.61 -18.76 -11.83
N ASP A 118 8.17 -19.59 -10.96
CA ASP A 118 8.05 -19.45 -9.51
C ASP A 118 9.04 -18.38 -9.01
N ILE A 119 8.56 -17.14 -8.94
CA ILE A 119 9.29 -15.99 -8.41
C ILE A 119 8.61 -15.43 -7.17
N VAL A 120 9.39 -14.80 -6.30
CA VAL A 120 8.87 -14.09 -5.13
C VAL A 120 8.08 -12.87 -5.58
N ALA A 121 6.86 -12.73 -5.05
CA ALA A 121 5.96 -11.62 -5.31
C ALA A 121 5.53 -10.94 -4.02
N ILE A 122 5.79 -9.65 -3.90
CA ILE A 122 5.42 -8.83 -2.75
C ILE A 122 4.40 -7.76 -3.17
N TYR A 123 3.30 -7.62 -2.43
CA TYR A 123 2.25 -6.68 -2.79
C TYR A 123 2.48 -5.31 -2.17
N ASN A 124 2.29 -4.25 -2.96
CA ASN A 124 2.45 -2.87 -2.50
C ASN A 124 1.22 -2.39 -1.75
N ILE A 125 1.42 -2.00 -0.50
CA ILE A 125 0.43 -1.32 0.35
C ILE A 125 1.09 -0.08 0.94
N PHE A 126 0.32 0.97 1.20
CA PHE A 126 0.82 2.17 1.86
C PHE A 126 0.51 2.16 3.35
N ALA A 127 1.35 2.86 4.13
CA ALA A 127 1.11 3.04 5.56
C ALA A 127 -0.17 3.88 5.81
N PRO A 128 -0.84 3.71 6.97
CA PRO A 128 -2.06 4.43 7.31
C PRO A 128 -1.96 5.94 7.12
N VAL A 129 -0.88 6.56 7.58
CA VAL A 129 -0.66 8.01 7.44
C VAL A 129 -0.53 8.43 5.98
N THR A 130 0.01 7.58 5.11
CA THR A 130 0.14 7.88 3.67
C THR A 130 -1.24 7.92 3.00
N TYR A 131 -2.08 6.91 3.25
CA TYR A 131 -3.46 6.93 2.76
C TYR A 131 -4.25 8.13 3.29
N PHE A 132 -4.17 8.38 4.60
CA PHE A 132 -4.87 9.49 5.23
C PHE A 132 -4.44 10.84 4.62
N LYS A 133 -3.13 11.07 4.51
CA LYS A 133 -2.58 12.29 3.92
C LYS A 133 -3.09 12.57 2.50
N TRP A 134 -3.14 11.55 1.66
CA TRP A 134 -3.63 11.68 0.28
C TRP A 134 -5.12 11.99 0.18
N LEU A 135 -5.92 11.53 1.15
CA LEU A 135 -7.35 11.79 1.16
C LEU A 135 -7.70 13.18 1.67
N VAL A 136 -7.00 13.69 2.67
CA VAL A 136 -7.27 15.04 3.22
C VAL A 136 -6.57 16.14 2.45
N GLY A 137 -5.45 15.82 1.77
CA GLY A 137 -4.61 16.75 1.01
C GLY A 137 -4.46 16.36 -0.46
N GLU A 138 -3.20 16.30 -0.88
CA GLU A 138 -2.77 15.90 -2.22
C GLU A 138 -1.66 14.86 -2.15
N VAL A 139 -1.46 14.10 -3.22
CA VAL A 139 -0.44 13.03 -3.28
C VAL A 139 0.97 13.56 -2.99
N SER A 140 1.27 14.77 -3.40
CA SER A 140 2.57 15.43 -3.20
C SER A 140 2.61 16.48 -2.08
N GLY A 141 1.61 16.49 -1.17
CA GLY A 141 1.49 17.46 -0.10
C GLY A 141 0.85 16.88 1.16
N GLY A 142 0.39 17.77 2.06
CA GLY A 142 -0.40 17.37 3.22
C GLY A 142 0.39 17.12 4.51
N ASP A 143 1.71 17.30 4.50
CA ASP A 143 2.52 17.13 5.72
C ASP A 143 2.14 18.15 6.80
N ASP A 144 1.87 19.37 6.40
CA ASP A 144 1.37 20.45 7.26
C ASP A 144 -0.02 20.17 7.83
N LEU A 145 -0.90 19.51 7.05
CA LEU A 145 -2.21 19.07 7.54
C LEU A 145 -2.06 18.02 8.64
N ILE A 146 -1.18 17.04 8.45
CA ILE A 146 -0.92 16.03 9.49
C ILE A 146 -0.38 16.67 10.75
N ALA A 147 0.56 17.63 10.63
CA ALA A 147 1.09 18.37 11.77
C ALA A 147 -0.02 19.19 12.46
N ASN A 148 -0.91 19.87 11.72
CA ASN A 148 -2.05 20.58 12.27
C ASN A 148 -3.00 19.64 13.04
N PHE A 149 -3.29 18.45 12.52
CA PHE A 149 -4.13 17.48 13.21
C PHE A 149 -3.49 16.93 14.48
N ILE A 150 -2.16 16.75 14.49
CA ILE A 150 -1.43 16.41 15.72
C ILE A 150 -1.59 17.52 16.76
N ASP A 151 -1.42 18.78 16.37
CA ASP A 151 -1.56 19.95 17.26
C ASP A 151 -3.01 20.11 17.79
N GLN A 152 -4.02 19.75 16.99
CA GLN A 152 -5.43 19.77 17.40
C GLN A 152 -5.74 18.68 18.42
N ASP A 153 -5.52 17.41 18.06
CA ASP A 153 -5.79 16.24 18.87
C ASP A 153 -5.03 15.01 18.36
N ALA A 154 -3.82 14.80 18.88
CA ALA A 154 -2.97 13.67 18.55
C ALA A 154 -3.62 12.30 18.86
N ALA A 155 -4.46 12.23 19.90
CA ALA A 155 -5.12 10.99 20.30
C ALA A 155 -6.19 10.58 19.26
N THR A 156 -6.99 11.53 18.80
CA THR A 156 -7.97 11.28 17.72
C THR A 156 -7.26 10.93 16.41
N LEU A 157 -6.19 11.64 16.02
CA LEU A 157 -5.42 11.27 14.82
C LEU A 157 -4.87 9.84 14.93
N LYS A 158 -4.28 9.48 16.08
CA LYS A 158 -3.80 8.12 16.29
C LYS A 158 -4.92 7.09 16.11
N LYS A 159 -6.12 7.33 16.67
CA LYS A 159 -7.28 6.46 16.49
C LYS A 159 -7.65 6.32 15.02
N VAL A 160 -7.64 7.40 14.25
CA VAL A 160 -7.90 7.37 12.80
C VAL A 160 -6.89 6.49 12.08
N LEU A 161 -5.60 6.66 12.38
CA LEU A 161 -4.54 5.85 11.78
C LEU A 161 -4.64 4.39 12.17
N ASP A 162 -4.93 4.08 13.44
CA ASP A 162 -5.16 2.71 13.92
C ASP A 162 -6.37 2.06 13.21
N THR A 163 -7.43 2.82 12.91
CA THR A 163 -8.61 2.33 12.18
C THR A 163 -8.24 1.96 10.74
N ILE A 164 -7.50 2.81 10.04
CA ILE A 164 -6.98 2.49 8.70
C ILE A 164 -6.04 1.29 8.77
N GLY A 165 -5.19 1.21 9.80
CA GLY A 165 -4.26 0.11 10.05
C GLY A 165 -4.96 -1.24 10.19
N GLN A 166 -6.15 -1.30 10.81
CA GLN A 166 -6.95 -2.54 10.92
C GLN A 166 -7.35 -3.08 9.54
N ASP A 167 -7.81 -2.20 8.63
CA ASP A 167 -8.17 -2.62 7.28
C ASP A 167 -6.95 -3.02 6.45
N ILE A 168 -5.81 -2.33 6.62
CA ILE A 168 -4.55 -2.69 6.00
C ILE A 168 -4.06 -4.06 6.51
N ALA A 169 -4.20 -4.34 7.79
CA ALA A 169 -3.87 -5.65 8.36
C ALA A 169 -4.75 -6.76 7.78
N SER A 170 -6.06 -6.52 7.67
CA SER A 170 -7.01 -7.44 7.04
C SER A 170 -6.66 -7.70 5.57
N LEU A 171 -6.39 -6.62 4.81
CA LEU A 171 -5.94 -6.72 3.42
C LEU A 171 -4.65 -7.53 3.31
N SER A 172 -3.65 -7.22 4.14
CA SER A 172 -2.34 -7.88 4.14
C SER A 172 -2.46 -9.39 4.39
N GLN A 173 -3.23 -9.78 5.40
CA GLN A 173 -3.47 -11.19 5.71
C GLN A 173 -4.14 -11.92 4.55
N ARG A 174 -5.14 -11.33 3.92
CA ARG A 174 -5.85 -11.94 2.80
C ARG A 174 -4.99 -12.01 1.53
N ILE A 175 -4.19 -10.98 1.25
CA ILE A 175 -3.24 -10.99 0.13
C ILE A 175 -2.22 -12.13 0.26
N ILE A 176 -1.71 -12.38 1.46
CA ILE A 176 -0.76 -13.48 1.70
C ILE A 176 -1.47 -14.84 1.68
N ASN A 177 -2.55 -14.98 2.45
CA ASN A 177 -3.16 -16.29 2.71
C ASN A 177 -4.07 -16.78 1.57
N GLU A 178 -4.73 -15.85 0.85
CA GLU A 178 -5.73 -16.19 -0.17
C GLU A 178 -5.23 -15.93 -1.60
N ALA A 179 -4.42 -14.87 -1.80
CA ALA A 179 -3.98 -14.49 -3.14
C ALA A 179 -2.56 -14.97 -3.51
N GLY A 180 -1.84 -15.56 -2.54
CA GLY A 180 -0.56 -16.19 -2.77
C GLY A 180 0.61 -15.23 -2.98
N ALA A 181 0.52 -14.00 -2.48
CA ALA A 181 1.70 -13.15 -2.36
C ALA A 181 2.64 -13.68 -1.27
N ASP A 182 3.94 -13.53 -1.47
CA ASP A 182 4.96 -13.99 -0.53
C ASP A 182 5.19 -13.01 0.63
N GLY A 183 4.65 -11.80 0.53
CA GLY A 183 4.76 -10.76 1.53
C GLY A 183 4.18 -9.44 1.07
N ILE A 184 4.35 -8.44 1.93
CA ILE A 184 3.87 -7.07 1.72
C ILE A 184 5.07 -6.13 1.61
N TYR A 185 5.01 -5.21 0.64
CA TYR A 185 5.86 -4.03 0.58
C TYR A 185 5.08 -2.85 1.16
N LEU A 186 5.30 -2.59 2.45
CA LEU A 186 4.69 -1.43 3.10
C LEU A 186 5.44 -0.16 2.69
N SER A 187 4.78 0.67 1.89
CA SER A 187 5.33 1.94 1.42
C SER A 187 5.00 3.05 2.43
N VAL A 188 6.03 3.60 3.06
CA VAL A 188 5.89 4.64 4.08
C VAL A 188 6.40 5.95 3.51
N GLN A 189 5.57 7.00 3.54
CA GLN A 189 6.01 8.37 3.32
C GLN A 189 6.25 9.03 4.68
N SER A 190 7.44 9.57 4.89
CA SER A 190 7.73 10.36 6.08
C SER A 190 6.97 11.68 6.05
N ILE A 191 6.61 12.17 7.25
CA ILE A 191 6.02 13.50 7.41
C ILE A 191 7.15 14.50 7.59
N GLN A 192 7.31 15.40 6.61
CA GLN A 192 8.42 16.37 6.55
C GLN A 192 7.97 17.76 7.05
N ASP A 193 7.39 17.81 8.26
CA ASP A 193 7.06 19.05 8.94
C ASP A 193 7.88 19.15 10.24
N ALA A 194 8.47 20.31 10.49
CA ALA A 194 9.36 20.54 11.64
C ALA A 194 8.65 20.36 13.01
N ARG A 195 7.32 20.45 13.05
CA ARG A 195 6.50 20.19 14.25
C ARG A 195 6.40 18.71 14.58
N VAL A 196 6.62 17.82 13.61
CA VAL A 196 6.57 16.37 13.80
C VAL A 196 7.95 15.87 14.17
N SER A 197 8.30 15.94 15.45
CA SER A 197 9.55 15.41 15.98
C SER A 197 9.59 13.88 15.88
N GLN A 198 10.78 13.30 15.99
CA GLN A 198 10.93 11.83 16.03
C GLN A 198 10.12 11.19 17.15
N GLU A 199 9.99 11.86 18.30
CA GLU A 199 9.21 11.36 19.43
C GLU A 199 7.71 11.36 19.12
N VAL A 200 7.20 12.45 18.56
CA VAL A 200 5.80 12.55 18.11
C VAL A 200 5.50 11.49 17.05
N TYR A 201 6.39 11.30 16.07
CA TYR A 201 6.24 10.26 15.06
C TYR A 201 6.13 8.86 15.67
N LYS A 202 7.00 8.52 16.65
CA LYS A 202 6.99 7.22 17.33
C LYS A 202 5.73 6.99 18.17
N GLN A 203 5.15 8.04 18.73
CA GLN A 203 3.97 7.92 19.61
C GLN A 203 2.65 7.90 18.85
N VAL A 204 2.55 8.66 17.76
CA VAL A 204 1.28 8.91 17.08
C VAL A 204 1.19 8.15 15.74
N ILE A 205 2.27 8.13 14.95
CA ILE A 205 2.22 7.64 13.57
C ILE A 205 2.74 6.20 13.46
N ALA A 206 3.90 5.92 14.01
CA ALA A 206 4.55 4.62 13.83
C ALA A 206 3.82 3.40 14.45
N PRO A 207 2.94 3.53 15.46
CA PRO A 207 2.23 2.37 16.02
C PRO A 207 1.11 1.82 15.14
N SER A 208 0.61 2.60 14.16
CA SER A 208 -0.54 2.25 13.31
C SER A 208 -0.18 1.38 12.10
#